data_3d3dd96e0779179bbf30e38ded6ac5f6
#
_entry.id   3d3dd96e0779179bbf30e38ded6ac5f6
#
_cell.length_a   1.000
_cell.length_b   1.000
_cell.length_c   1.000
_cell.angle_alpha   90.00
_cell.angle_beta   90.00
_cell.angle_gamma   90.00
#
_symmetry.space_group_name_H-M   'P 1'
#
loop_
_entity.id
_entity.type
_entity.pdbx_description
1 polymer ?
#
loop_
_entity_poly.entity_id
_entity_poly.type
_entity_poly.pdbx_seq_one_letter_code
_entity_poly.pdbx_strand_id
1 'polypeptide(L)'
;MMEVQFRRYDTVNYLKTEDDIENYLDAAMEDGDPALILAALGDVARARNLSQLARDIGMSRQGLDKALSGTGNPSLVTVLKITQALGLRLSFQPAHTSSHPSATGA
;
A
#
# COMPACT_ATOMS: atom_id res chain seq x y z
N MET A 1 -13.78 -25.23 -3.79
CA MET A 1 -13.83 -24.56 -3.64
C MET A 1 -13.52 -23.72 -4.35
N MET A 2 -13.45 -23.09 -4.44
CA MET A 2 -13.22 -22.34 -5.13
C MET A 2 -12.32 -21.58 -4.79
N GLU A 3 -11.47 -21.39 -5.43
CA GLU A 3 -10.62 -20.65 -5.09
C GLU A 3 -11.00 -19.37 -5.22
N VAL A 4 -10.69 -18.53 -4.42
CA VAL A 4 -10.99 -17.21 -4.53
C VAL A 4 -9.88 -16.51 -5.10
N GLN A 5 -10.10 -15.84 -6.22
CA GLN A 5 -9.13 -15.09 -6.77
C GLN A 5 -9.52 -13.72 -6.60
N PHE A 6 -8.80 -12.84 -5.93
CA PHE A 6 -9.13 -11.45 -5.77
C PHE A 6 -8.70 -10.71 -6.98
N ARG A 7 -9.67 -10.13 -7.68
CA ARG A 7 -9.34 -9.26 -8.73
C ARG A 7 -9.27 -7.91 -8.17
N ARG A 8 -8.72 -7.00 -8.93
CA ARG A 8 -8.52 -5.68 -8.45
C ARG A 8 -9.80 -5.01 -8.01
N TYR A 9 -10.85 -5.17 -8.78
CA TYR A 9 -12.08 -4.51 -8.40
C TYR A 9 -12.71 -5.17 -7.17
N ASP A 10 -12.42 -6.43 -6.92
CA ASP A 10 -12.90 -7.07 -5.71
C ASP A 10 -12.19 -6.51 -4.50
N THR A 11 -10.91 -6.25 -4.63
CA THR A 11 -10.13 -5.67 -3.56
C THR A 11 -10.64 -4.27 -3.25
N VAL A 12 -10.94 -3.49 -4.28
CA VAL A 12 -11.46 -2.15 -4.08
C VAL A 12 -12.76 -2.19 -3.31
N ASN A 13 -13.62 -3.14 -3.65
CA ASN A 13 -14.87 -3.28 -2.92
C ASN A 13 -14.66 -3.67 -1.47
N TYR A 14 -13.62 -4.42 -1.18
CA TYR A 14 -13.33 -4.82 0.18
C TYR A 14 -12.80 -3.65 1.01
N LEU A 15 -12.08 -2.72 0.40
CA LEU A 15 -11.39 -1.67 1.14
C LEU A 15 -12.33 -0.50 1.43
N LYS A 16 -13.26 -0.70 2.35
CA LYS A 16 -14.26 0.30 2.63
C LYS A 16 -14.03 1.08 3.91
N THR A 17 -13.39 0.49 4.88
CA THR A 17 -13.16 1.17 6.15
C THR A 17 -11.68 1.37 6.37
N GLU A 18 -11.35 2.20 7.34
CA GLU A 18 -9.95 2.42 7.67
C GLU A 18 -9.31 1.14 8.18
N ASP A 19 -10.07 0.34 8.92
CA ASP A 19 -9.54 -0.93 9.40
C ASP A 19 -9.24 -1.88 8.25
N ASP A 20 -10.10 -1.91 7.25
CA ASP A 20 -9.86 -2.74 6.08
C ASP A 20 -8.57 -2.33 5.40
N ILE A 21 -8.36 -1.04 5.25
CA ILE A 21 -7.19 -0.51 4.58
C ILE A 21 -5.93 -0.84 5.38
N GLU A 22 -6.00 -0.62 6.69
CA GLU A 22 -4.87 -0.88 7.55
C GLU A 22 -4.47 -2.35 7.50
N ASN A 23 -5.45 -3.23 7.59
CA ASN A 23 -5.17 -4.66 7.58
C ASN A 23 -4.61 -5.10 6.23
N TYR A 24 -5.12 -4.53 5.16
CA TYR A 24 -4.65 -4.89 3.83
C TYR A 24 -3.20 -4.49 3.62
N LEU A 25 -2.87 -3.27 4.01
CA LEU A 25 -1.50 -2.78 3.86
C LEU A 25 -0.55 -3.50 4.81
N ASP A 26 -1.01 -3.81 6.01
CA ASP A 26 -0.18 -4.53 6.96
C ASP A 26 0.20 -5.90 6.44
N ALA A 27 -0.74 -6.58 5.81
CA ALA A 27 -0.45 -7.89 5.24
C ALA A 27 0.61 -7.78 4.14
N ALA A 28 0.52 -6.75 3.32
CA ALA A 28 1.52 -6.55 2.28
C ALA A 28 2.89 -6.24 2.88
N MET A 29 2.91 -5.47 3.96
CA MET A 29 4.17 -5.14 4.61
C MET A 29 4.80 -6.35 5.24
N GLU A 30 3.99 -7.27 5.76
CA GLU A 30 4.54 -8.48 6.35
C GLU A 30 5.26 -9.33 5.33
N ASP A 31 4.74 -9.36 4.12
CA ASP A 31 5.41 -10.10 3.07
C ASP A 31 6.71 -9.43 2.68
N GLY A 32 6.74 -8.10 2.70
CA GLY A 32 7.98 -7.38 2.45
C GLY A 32 8.37 -7.24 1.00
N ASP A 33 7.57 -7.71 0.08
CA ASP A 33 7.88 -7.60 -1.35
C ASP A 33 7.51 -6.20 -1.82
N PRO A 34 8.48 -5.40 -2.30
CA PRO A 34 8.15 -4.04 -2.73
C PRO A 34 7.07 -3.97 -3.80
N ALA A 35 7.07 -4.92 -4.73
CA ALA A 35 6.04 -4.91 -5.78
C ALA A 35 4.66 -5.12 -5.18
N LEU A 36 4.57 -5.98 -4.19
CA LEU A 36 3.30 -6.24 -3.55
C LEU A 36 2.85 -5.04 -2.72
N ILE A 37 3.78 -4.39 -2.05
CA ILE A 37 3.45 -3.21 -1.26
C ILE A 37 2.94 -2.10 -2.16
N LEU A 38 3.61 -1.87 -3.29
CA LEU A 38 3.17 -0.84 -4.23
C LEU A 38 1.81 -1.18 -4.80
N ALA A 39 1.60 -2.44 -5.15
CA ALA A 39 0.31 -2.84 -5.68
C ALA A 39 -0.80 -2.65 -4.66
N ALA A 40 -0.50 -2.93 -3.39
CA ALA A 40 -1.48 -2.74 -2.33
C ALA A 40 -1.82 -1.26 -2.15
N LEU A 41 -0.82 -0.39 -2.20
CA LEU A 41 -1.07 1.05 -2.14
C LEU A 41 -1.90 1.50 -3.33
N GLY A 42 -1.65 0.93 -4.49
CA GLY A 42 -2.42 1.24 -5.69
C GLY A 42 -3.89 0.87 -5.52
N ASP A 43 -4.14 -0.28 -4.91
CA ASP A 43 -5.52 -0.71 -4.67
C ASP A 43 -6.23 0.25 -3.70
N VAL A 44 -5.53 0.68 -2.66
CA VAL A 44 -6.10 1.64 -1.72
C VAL A 44 -6.38 2.97 -2.42
N ALA A 45 -5.45 3.42 -3.25
CA ALA A 45 -5.63 4.67 -3.96
C ALA A 45 -6.84 4.62 -4.89
N ARG A 46 -7.04 3.48 -5.55
CA ARG A 46 -8.19 3.34 -6.44
C ARG A 46 -9.48 3.25 -5.65
N ALA A 47 -9.44 2.65 -4.47
CA ALA A 47 -10.62 2.56 -3.62
C ALA A 47 -11.05 3.93 -3.13
N ARG A 48 -10.10 4.85 -2.98
CA ARG A 48 -10.45 6.18 -2.54
C ARG A 48 -10.87 7.04 -3.72
N ASN A 49 -9.98 7.40 -4.57
CA ASN A 49 -10.26 8.14 -5.80
C ASN A 49 -8.91 8.49 -6.40
N LEU A 50 -8.50 7.70 -7.34
CA LEU A 50 -7.16 7.84 -7.91
C LEU A 50 -6.95 9.20 -8.55
N SER A 51 -7.96 9.71 -9.26
CA SER A 51 -7.83 10.99 -9.94
C SER A 51 -7.67 12.14 -8.95
N GLN A 52 -8.43 12.11 -7.88
CA GLN A 52 -8.32 13.16 -6.87
C GLN A 52 -6.97 13.08 -6.16
N LEU A 53 -6.53 11.87 -5.85
CA LEU A 53 -5.24 11.68 -5.21
C LEU A 53 -4.12 12.23 -6.08
N ALA A 54 -4.17 11.95 -7.37
CA ALA A 54 -3.15 12.44 -8.28
C ALA A 54 -3.11 13.96 -8.27
N ARG A 55 -4.28 14.60 -8.27
CA ARG A 55 -4.31 16.06 -8.22
C ARG A 55 -3.73 16.58 -6.92
N ASP A 56 -4.06 15.92 -5.82
CA ASP A 56 -3.60 16.37 -4.51
C ASP A 56 -2.09 16.35 -4.38
N ILE A 57 -1.44 15.41 -5.01
CA ILE A 57 0.01 15.29 -4.90
C ILE A 57 0.75 15.83 -6.12
N GLY A 58 0.01 16.41 -7.07
CA GLY A 58 0.67 17.06 -8.21
C GLY A 58 1.17 16.10 -9.27
N MET A 59 0.52 14.97 -9.45
CA MET A 59 0.89 14.00 -10.48
C MET A 59 -0.27 13.80 -11.45
N SER A 60 0.05 13.30 -12.63
CA SER A 60 -1.01 12.89 -13.52
C SER A 60 -1.58 11.57 -13.00
N ARG A 61 -2.83 11.31 -13.32
CA ARG A 61 -3.46 10.06 -12.92
C ARG A 61 -2.70 8.87 -13.47
N GLN A 62 -2.27 8.98 -14.73
CA GLN A 62 -1.53 7.88 -15.36
C GLN A 62 -0.17 7.69 -14.70
N GLY A 63 0.50 8.78 -14.35
CA GLY A 63 1.78 8.69 -13.68
C GLY A 63 1.66 8.05 -12.32
N LEU A 64 0.61 8.41 -11.59
CA LEU A 64 0.38 7.82 -10.28
C LEU A 64 0.05 6.34 -10.40
N ASP A 65 -0.81 5.98 -11.35
CA ASP A 65 -1.17 4.59 -11.54
C ASP A 65 0.06 3.76 -11.89
N LYS A 66 0.93 4.29 -12.73
CA LYS A 66 2.13 3.58 -13.11
C LYS A 66 3.10 3.45 -11.93
N ALA A 67 3.23 4.51 -11.14
CA ALA A 67 4.13 4.48 -9.99
C ALA A 67 3.70 3.41 -8.98
N LEU A 68 2.40 3.18 -8.86
CA LEU A 68 1.88 2.23 -7.90
C LEU A 68 1.62 0.85 -8.50
N SER A 69 2.01 0.63 -9.74
CA SER A 69 1.93 -0.71 -10.30
C SER A 69 3.05 -1.54 -9.70
N GLY A 70 2.98 -2.83 -9.82
CA GLY A 70 4.02 -3.69 -9.29
C GLY A 70 5.36 -3.50 -9.95
N THR A 71 5.39 -2.83 -11.11
CA THR A 71 6.64 -2.58 -11.79
C THR A 71 7.13 -1.15 -11.61
N GLY A 72 6.41 -0.35 -10.83
CA GLY A 72 6.82 1.02 -10.58
C GLY A 72 7.98 1.09 -9.61
N ASN A 73 8.60 2.25 -9.55
CA ASN A 73 9.70 2.44 -8.64
C ASN A 73 9.70 3.89 -8.14
N PRO A 74 8.66 4.27 -7.40
CA PRO A 74 8.57 5.65 -6.93
C PRO A 74 9.61 5.91 -5.84
N SER A 75 10.00 7.16 -5.72
CA SER A 75 10.91 7.53 -4.65
C SER A 75 10.18 7.48 -3.32
N LEU A 76 10.93 7.44 -2.25
CA LEU A 76 10.34 7.49 -0.92
C LEU A 76 9.53 8.77 -0.73
N VAL A 77 10.01 9.88 -1.27
CA VAL A 77 9.26 11.13 -1.15
C VAL A 77 7.89 10.98 -1.79
N THR A 78 7.83 10.38 -2.96
CA THR A 78 6.55 10.15 -3.64
C THR A 78 5.66 9.24 -2.80
N VAL A 79 6.20 8.18 -2.26
CA VAL A 79 5.43 7.26 -1.44
C VAL A 79 4.86 7.99 -0.22
N LEU A 80 5.67 8.84 0.42
CA LEU A 80 5.20 9.59 1.58
C LEU A 80 4.10 10.56 1.22
N LYS A 81 4.19 11.20 0.06
CA LYS A 81 3.14 12.09 -0.39
C LYS A 81 1.84 11.32 -0.60
N ILE A 82 1.94 10.14 -1.18
CA ILE A 82 0.77 9.30 -1.43
C ILE A 82 0.14 8.89 -0.11
N THR A 83 0.93 8.39 0.82
CA THR A 83 0.37 7.93 2.09
C THR A 83 -0.26 9.08 2.85
N GLN A 84 0.37 10.25 2.85
CA GLN A 84 -0.20 11.39 3.55
C GLN A 84 -1.51 11.83 2.92
N ALA A 85 -1.58 11.83 1.60
CA ALA A 85 -2.82 12.22 0.92
C ALA A 85 -3.92 11.21 1.16
N LEU A 86 -3.57 9.97 1.45
CA LEU A 86 -4.56 8.96 1.79
C LEU A 86 -4.96 9.01 3.27
N GLY A 87 -4.38 9.91 4.04
CA GLY A 87 -4.68 9.98 5.46
C GLY A 87 -3.98 8.92 6.26
N LEU A 88 -2.91 8.35 5.72
CA LEU A 88 -2.17 7.29 6.38
C LEU A 88 -0.83 7.80 6.84
N ARG A 89 -0.21 7.05 7.71
CA ARG A 89 1.13 7.38 8.19
C ARG A 89 2.01 6.15 8.03
N LEU A 90 3.16 6.37 7.42
CA LEU A 90 4.15 5.31 7.31
C LEU A 90 4.91 5.25 8.62
N SER A 91 4.98 4.07 9.21
CA SER A 91 5.68 3.92 10.49
C SER A 91 6.47 2.63 10.47
N PHE A 92 7.38 2.52 11.42
CA PHE A 92 8.19 1.32 11.52
C PHE A 92 7.88 0.63 12.84
N GLN A 93 7.91 -0.67 12.80
CA GLN A 93 7.68 -1.48 13.97
C GLN A 93 8.76 -2.54 14.03
N PRO A 94 9.09 -3.01 15.23
CA PRO A 94 10.05 -4.11 15.30
C PRO A 94 9.51 -5.29 14.53
N ALA A 95 10.38 -5.96 13.82
CA ALA A 95 9.97 -7.16 13.11
C ALA A 95 9.69 -8.24 14.12
N HIS A 96 8.56 -8.89 13.93
CA HIS A 96 8.23 -9.95 14.84
C HIS A 96 8.69 -11.21 14.32
N THR A 97 9.94 -11.42 14.34
CA THR A 97 10.34 -12.70 13.94
C THR A 97 10.53 -13.35 15.19
N SER A 98 9.88 -14.22 15.40
CA SER A 98 9.95 -14.87 16.56
C SER A 98 11.25 -15.10 17.05
N SER A 99 12.08 -15.17 16.32
CA SER A 99 13.26 -15.52 16.79
C SER A 99 14.05 -14.49 17.10
N HIS A 100 13.98 -13.67 17.21
CA HIS A 100 14.80 -12.88 17.26
C HIS A 100 15.05 -12.08 18.08
N PRO A 101 15.56 -12.22 18.53
CA PRO A 101 15.80 -11.54 19.43
C PRO A 101 16.74 -10.61 19.24
N SER A 102 17.16 -10.45 19.04
CA SER A 102 17.87 -9.86 19.07
C SER A 102 18.21 -9.22 19.10
N ALA A 103 18.35 -9.01 19.06
CA ALA A 103 18.65 -8.47 19.14
C ALA A 103 19.04 -7.92 19.36
N THR A 104 19.34 -7.63 19.43
CA THR A 104 19.68 -7.11 19.65
C THR A 104 20.03 -6.55 19.85
N GLY A 105 20.23 -6.37 19.92
CA GLY A 105 20.54 -5.88 20.16
C GLY A 105 20.85 -5.37 20.18
N ALA A 106 20.97 -5.17 20.09
CA ALA A 106 21.31 -4.68 20.16
C ALA A 106 21.35 -4.19 20.21
#